data_5f639b16b1ef400180c38e273bbde776
#
_entry.id   5f639b16b1ef400180c38e273bbde776
#
_cell.length_a   1.000
_cell.length_b   1.000
_cell.length_c   1.000
_cell.angle_alpha   90.00
_cell.angle_beta   90.00
_cell.angle_gamma   90.00
#
_symmetry.space_group_name_H-M   'P 1'
#
loop_
_entity.id
_entity.type
_entity.pdbx_description
1 polymer ?
#
loop_
_entity_poly.entity_id
_entity_poly.type
_entity_poly.pdbx_seq_one_letter_code
_entity_poly.pdbx_strand_id
1 'polypeptide(L)'
;MNIKKIGLTALAGSLVATSAFAGELTLNGNATISYSNYEGNDSGTTAYANADNNWGMDQDIIASGSGELDNGWTVTLSHGLGINGFHTDTSSIVIDMGDSGKLAFSDQWVGGGLMAIDDITPTAWEEATDGPLGERQAAMPTGGGFAYSNSFAGATVSIAYSDNLSGNGAINDGKVSTDGTDDGSSHSIGIQYPVGDSGLTVYGGFGTEGQADGNDIDHNTVGFKYTFGPISVGAQRNDEDDSAVSSPLDLETTILGVSYMINENLSVSYGQHTTQTSGAVDQEIDSIQAAYSMGGIAVKVQSSQGDNIANSAGKTSEKTEVAISFAF
;
A
#
# COMPACT_ATOMS: atom_id res chain seq x y z
N MET A 1 7.79 -25.00 45.34
CA MET A 1 7.90 -25.13 43.88
C MET A 1 6.92 -24.17 43.26
N ASN A 2 7.35 -23.30 42.34
CA ASN A 2 6.54 -22.15 41.90
C ASN A 2 5.68 -22.56 40.67
N ILE A 3 4.37 -22.75 40.89
CA ILE A 3 3.40 -23.27 39.90
C ILE A 3 3.41 -22.46 38.61
N LYS A 4 3.70 -21.13 38.66
CA LYS A 4 3.83 -20.26 37.48
C LYS A 4 5.00 -20.68 36.58
N LYS A 5 6.11 -21.14 37.15
CA LYS A 5 7.27 -21.62 36.37
C LYS A 5 7.03 -22.97 35.71
N ILE A 6 6.21 -23.83 36.32
CA ILE A 6 5.86 -25.14 35.75
C ILE A 6 4.90 -24.95 34.54
N GLY A 7 3.94 -24.04 34.65
CA GLY A 7 3.01 -23.73 33.56
C GLY A 7 3.71 -23.15 32.31
N LEU A 8 4.66 -22.25 32.52
CA LEU A 8 5.42 -21.66 31.41
C LEU A 8 6.33 -22.68 30.71
N THR A 9 6.95 -23.57 31.50
CA THR A 9 7.83 -24.61 30.96
C THR A 9 7.04 -25.70 30.22
N ALA A 10 5.84 -26.03 30.70
CA ALA A 10 4.95 -26.98 30.02
C ALA A 10 4.41 -26.39 28.68
N LEU A 11 4.05 -25.10 28.65
CA LEU A 11 3.62 -24.43 27.44
C LEU A 11 4.77 -24.32 26.42
N ALA A 12 5.96 -23.92 26.85
CA ALA A 12 7.14 -23.88 25.98
C ALA A 12 7.54 -25.30 25.50
N GLY A 13 7.39 -26.32 26.33
CA GLY A 13 7.61 -27.71 25.95
C GLY A 13 6.58 -28.26 24.96
N SER A 14 5.31 -27.83 25.05
CA SER A 14 4.26 -28.24 24.13
C SER A 14 4.42 -27.62 22.77
N LEU A 15 4.90 -26.37 22.70
CA LEU A 15 5.23 -25.71 21.42
C LEU A 15 6.41 -26.37 20.67
N VAL A 16 7.33 -27.03 21.42
CA VAL A 16 8.46 -27.77 20.81
C VAL A 16 8.08 -29.22 20.47
N ALA A 17 7.07 -29.78 21.15
CA ALA A 17 6.67 -31.17 20.99
C ALA A 17 5.55 -31.43 19.96
N THR A 18 4.85 -30.38 19.51
CA THR A 18 4.04 -30.52 18.31
C THR A 18 5.03 -30.74 17.19
N SER A 19 5.00 -31.95 16.58
CA SER A 19 5.63 -32.15 15.29
C SER A 19 5.08 -31.06 14.39
N ALA A 20 5.87 -29.99 14.24
CA ALA A 20 5.57 -29.00 13.25
C ALA A 20 5.42 -29.78 11.95
N PHE A 21 4.23 -29.83 11.41
CA PHE A 21 4.09 -29.96 9.99
C PHE A 21 4.79 -28.71 9.46
N ALA A 22 6.12 -28.82 9.31
CA ALA A 22 6.91 -27.79 8.70
C ALA A 22 6.34 -27.66 7.30
N GLY A 23 5.49 -26.67 7.11
CA GLY A 23 5.02 -26.30 5.82
C GLY A 23 6.23 -26.02 4.95
N GLU A 24 6.06 -26.17 3.68
CA GLU A 24 7.13 -25.93 2.71
C GLU A 24 7.64 -24.49 2.88
N LEU A 25 8.95 -24.33 3.08
CA LEU A 25 9.58 -23.03 3.00
C LEU A 25 9.72 -22.67 1.53
N THR A 26 9.04 -21.60 1.11
CA THR A 26 9.14 -21.06 -0.24
C THR A 26 10.03 -19.83 -0.25
N LEU A 27 10.81 -19.69 -1.30
CA LEU A 27 11.57 -18.47 -1.62
C LEU A 27 11.05 -17.96 -2.96
N ASN A 28 10.59 -16.74 -2.95
CA ASN A 28 10.19 -16.02 -4.16
C ASN A 28 11.08 -14.81 -4.31
N GLY A 29 11.44 -14.47 -5.53
CA GLY A 29 12.27 -13.31 -5.81
C GLY A 29 11.73 -12.50 -6.98
N ASN A 30 11.98 -11.21 -6.93
CA ASN A 30 11.83 -10.31 -8.05
C ASN A 30 13.03 -9.40 -8.17
N ALA A 31 13.27 -8.90 -9.37
CA ALA A 31 14.24 -7.85 -9.61
C ALA A 31 13.72 -6.93 -10.71
N THR A 32 13.89 -5.63 -10.52
CA THR A 32 13.52 -4.62 -11.50
C THR A 32 14.72 -3.74 -11.80
N ILE A 33 14.97 -3.48 -13.07
CA ILE A 33 15.92 -2.47 -13.55
C ILE A 33 15.07 -1.36 -14.14
N SER A 34 15.26 -0.13 -13.68
CA SER A 34 14.55 1.03 -14.19
C SER A 34 15.51 2.11 -14.69
N TYR A 35 15.02 2.93 -15.60
CA TYR A 35 15.63 4.17 -16.01
C TYR A 35 14.59 5.27 -15.92
N SER A 36 14.85 6.28 -15.10
CA SER A 36 13.91 7.39 -14.87
C SER A 36 14.56 8.70 -15.29
N ASN A 37 13.76 9.55 -15.94
CA ASN A 37 14.08 10.93 -16.28
C ASN A 37 13.07 11.84 -15.62
N TYR A 38 13.55 12.83 -14.87
CA TYR A 38 12.73 13.83 -14.19
C TYR A 38 13.02 15.22 -14.73
N GLU A 39 11.99 15.98 -15.02
CA GLU A 39 12.07 17.36 -15.49
C GLU A 39 11.04 18.21 -14.71
N GLY A 40 11.20 19.54 -14.77
CA GLY A 40 10.24 20.48 -14.15
C GLY A 40 10.93 21.63 -13.44
N ASN A 41 10.13 22.50 -12.88
CA ASN A 41 10.59 23.70 -12.16
C ASN A 41 10.26 23.68 -10.66
N ASP A 42 9.76 22.57 -10.13
CA ASP A 42 9.54 22.43 -8.68
C ASP A 42 10.88 22.28 -7.94
N SER A 43 11.45 23.43 -7.56
CA SER A 43 12.67 23.49 -6.75
C SER A 43 12.43 23.23 -5.26
N GLY A 44 11.19 23.01 -4.84
CA GLY A 44 10.81 22.87 -3.43
C GLY A 44 11.04 21.47 -2.86
N THR A 45 11.01 20.45 -3.68
CA THR A 45 11.35 19.08 -3.30
C THR A 45 12.81 18.82 -3.66
N THR A 46 13.68 18.93 -2.67
CA THR A 46 15.13 18.70 -2.78
C THR A 46 15.52 17.35 -3.39
N ALA A 47 14.59 16.41 -3.46
CA ALA A 47 14.81 15.09 -4.06
C ALA A 47 14.86 15.13 -5.60
N TYR A 48 14.23 16.09 -6.26
CA TYR A 48 14.02 16.03 -7.71
C TYR A 48 14.59 17.23 -8.48
N ALA A 49 14.87 18.36 -7.80
CA ALA A 49 15.50 19.54 -8.42
C ALA A 49 16.88 19.28 -9.02
N ASN A 50 17.48 18.12 -8.74
CA ASN A 50 18.75 17.64 -9.26
C ASN A 50 18.69 16.17 -9.65
N ALA A 51 17.53 15.62 -9.92
CA ALA A 51 17.39 14.25 -10.40
C ALA A 51 17.82 14.22 -11.85
N ASP A 52 19.12 14.06 -12.08
CA ASP A 52 19.64 13.65 -13.36
C ASP A 52 19.05 12.30 -13.74
N ASN A 53 19.02 11.99 -15.02
CA ASN A 53 18.63 10.70 -15.56
C ASN A 53 19.34 9.56 -14.81
N ASN A 54 18.59 8.71 -14.15
CA ASN A 54 19.17 7.68 -13.30
C ASN A 54 18.73 6.27 -13.69
N TRP A 55 19.70 5.36 -13.63
CA TRP A 55 19.40 3.94 -13.57
C TRP A 55 19.13 3.53 -12.12
N GLY A 56 18.05 2.81 -11.93
CA GLY A 56 17.66 2.20 -10.66
C GLY A 56 17.66 0.68 -10.76
N MET A 57 17.77 0.05 -9.63
CA MET A 57 17.54 -1.39 -9.46
C MET A 57 16.82 -1.60 -8.15
N ASP A 58 15.76 -2.38 -8.21
CA ASP A 58 15.05 -2.88 -7.05
C ASP A 58 15.10 -4.41 -7.05
N GLN A 59 15.16 -5.03 -5.89
CA GLN A 59 15.14 -6.48 -5.75
C GLN A 59 14.61 -6.89 -4.38
N ASP A 60 13.77 -7.91 -4.39
CA ASP A 60 13.25 -8.53 -3.18
C ASP A 60 13.42 -10.04 -3.22
N ILE A 61 13.68 -10.60 -2.06
CA ILE A 61 13.59 -12.03 -1.81
C ILE A 61 12.65 -12.22 -0.62
N ILE A 62 11.57 -12.94 -0.81
CA ILE A 62 10.59 -13.22 0.23
C ILE A 62 10.70 -14.68 0.61
N ALA A 63 11.01 -14.94 1.87
CA ALA A 63 10.94 -16.25 2.50
C ALA A 63 9.60 -16.42 3.21
N SER A 64 8.83 -17.44 2.86
CA SER A 64 7.54 -17.72 3.49
C SER A 64 7.47 -19.18 3.94
N GLY A 65 6.95 -19.37 5.15
CA GLY A 65 6.66 -20.68 5.70
C GLY A 65 5.24 -20.71 6.26
N SER A 66 4.50 -21.79 6.04
CA SER A 66 3.15 -21.95 6.56
C SER A 66 2.97 -23.25 7.30
N GLY A 67 2.02 -23.27 8.23
CA GLY A 67 1.63 -24.45 8.99
C GLY A 67 0.15 -24.42 9.35
N GLU A 68 -0.45 -25.60 9.38
CA GLU A 68 -1.85 -25.77 9.79
C GLU A 68 -1.91 -26.04 11.31
N LEU A 69 -2.86 -25.38 11.97
CA LEU A 69 -3.17 -25.58 13.39
C LEU A 69 -4.20 -26.71 13.56
N ASP A 70 -4.29 -27.29 14.76
CA ASP A 70 -5.22 -28.38 15.08
C ASP A 70 -6.70 -28.05 14.80
N ASN A 71 -7.04 -26.78 14.75
CA ASN A 71 -8.41 -26.32 14.43
C ASN A 71 -8.65 -26.07 12.93
N GLY A 72 -7.68 -26.42 12.07
CA GLY A 72 -7.76 -26.23 10.62
C GLY A 72 -7.39 -24.81 10.13
N TRP A 73 -6.96 -23.93 10.99
CA TRP A 73 -6.46 -22.61 10.58
C TRP A 73 -5.03 -22.72 10.05
N THR A 74 -4.71 -21.89 9.08
CA THR A 74 -3.35 -21.83 8.54
C THR A 74 -2.64 -20.57 9.04
N VAL A 75 -1.42 -20.74 9.56
CA VAL A 75 -0.55 -19.61 9.92
C VAL A 75 0.57 -19.53 8.90
N THR A 76 0.78 -18.36 8.33
CA THR A 76 1.87 -18.07 7.39
C THR A 76 2.75 -16.99 7.99
N LEU A 77 4.04 -17.25 8.05
CA LEU A 77 5.07 -16.25 8.33
C LEU A 77 5.73 -15.87 7.01
N SER A 78 5.85 -14.60 6.73
CA SER A 78 6.60 -14.06 5.59
C SER A 78 7.65 -13.08 6.06
N HIS A 79 8.81 -13.10 5.42
CA HIS A 79 9.92 -12.20 5.72
C HIS A 79 10.59 -11.76 4.42
N GLY A 80 10.58 -10.45 4.15
CA GLY A 80 11.19 -9.83 2.99
C GLY A 80 12.62 -9.40 3.27
N LEU A 81 13.49 -9.58 2.29
CA LEU A 81 14.87 -9.11 2.26
C LEU A 81 15.02 -8.20 1.04
N GLY A 82 15.05 -6.89 1.26
CA GLY A 82 15.17 -5.90 0.20
C GLY A 82 16.61 -5.48 -0.13
N ILE A 83 16.73 -4.55 -1.07
CA ILE A 83 18.01 -4.10 -1.67
C ILE A 83 18.98 -3.43 -0.69
N ASN A 84 18.50 -2.85 0.39
CA ASN A 84 19.31 -2.05 1.31
C ASN A 84 20.13 -2.88 2.31
N GLY A 85 20.44 -4.13 1.95
CA GLY A 85 21.39 -5.00 2.64
C GLY A 85 20.88 -5.46 4.01
N PHE A 86 20.28 -6.62 4.09
CA PHE A 86 19.84 -7.31 5.31
C PHE A 86 18.87 -6.52 6.21
N HIS A 87 18.37 -5.38 5.77
CA HIS A 87 17.22 -4.76 6.41
C HIS A 87 15.99 -5.56 6.02
N THR A 88 15.25 -5.95 7.02
CA THR A 88 13.94 -6.55 6.87
C THR A 88 13.02 -5.52 6.24
N ASP A 89 12.55 -5.76 5.02
CA ASP A 89 11.55 -4.87 4.45
C ASP A 89 10.25 -4.99 5.20
N THR A 90 9.79 -6.21 5.37
CA THR A 90 8.54 -6.44 6.10
C THR A 90 8.53 -7.85 6.65
N SER A 91 8.18 -8.00 7.92
CA SER A 91 7.82 -9.30 8.49
C SER A 91 6.34 -9.32 8.79
N SER A 92 5.66 -10.37 8.37
CA SER A 92 4.23 -10.50 8.62
C SER A 92 3.86 -11.91 9.06
N ILE A 93 2.84 -11.98 9.92
CA ILE A 93 2.16 -13.20 10.30
C ILE A 93 0.72 -13.09 9.84
N VAL A 94 0.26 -14.04 9.05
CA VAL A 94 -1.14 -14.12 8.61
C VAL A 94 -1.76 -15.39 9.16
N ILE A 95 -2.91 -15.26 9.81
CA ILE A 95 -3.74 -16.35 10.29
C ILE A 95 -4.97 -16.42 9.38
N ASP A 96 -5.04 -17.43 8.53
CA ASP A 96 -6.21 -17.73 7.72
C ASP A 96 -7.17 -18.63 8.52
N MET A 97 -8.31 -18.10 8.87
CA MET A 97 -9.32 -18.74 9.71
C MET A 97 -10.48 -19.32 8.88
N GLY A 98 -10.29 -19.49 7.57
CA GLY A 98 -11.32 -19.94 6.65
C GLY A 98 -12.49 -18.97 6.56
N ASP A 99 -13.71 -19.45 6.75
CA ASP A 99 -14.94 -18.62 6.72
C ASP A 99 -14.96 -17.47 7.74
N SER A 100 -14.07 -17.53 8.75
CA SER A 100 -13.93 -16.47 9.75
C SER A 100 -12.99 -15.35 9.31
N GLY A 101 -12.44 -15.41 8.10
CA GLY A 101 -11.59 -14.37 7.51
C GLY A 101 -10.11 -14.54 7.83
N LYS A 102 -9.35 -13.50 7.62
CA LYS A 102 -7.90 -13.46 7.81
C LYS A 102 -7.52 -12.36 8.77
N LEU A 103 -6.65 -12.69 9.72
CA LEU A 103 -6.01 -11.74 10.60
C LEU A 103 -4.52 -11.68 10.25
N ALA A 104 -4.03 -10.49 9.96
CA ALA A 104 -2.63 -10.22 9.69
C ALA A 104 -2.03 -9.35 10.79
N PHE A 105 -0.76 -9.55 11.04
CA PHE A 105 0.09 -8.68 11.84
C PHE A 105 1.38 -8.43 11.06
N SER A 106 1.83 -7.19 11.01
CA SER A 106 3.12 -6.82 10.44
C SER A 106 3.87 -5.88 11.38
N ASP A 107 5.19 -5.95 11.35
CA ASP A 107 6.07 -5.12 12.18
C ASP A 107 6.30 -3.71 11.64
N GLN A 108 6.08 -3.49 10.34
CA GLN A 108 6.31 -2.19 9.69
C GLN A 108 5.10 -1.67 8.95
N TRP A 109 4.39 -2.54 8.22
CA TRP A 109 3.27 -2.18 7.39
C TRP A 109 2.25 -3.31 7.35
N VAL A 110 1.08 -3.05 7.90
CA VAL A 110 0.09 -4.13 8.02
C VAL A 110 -0.76 -4.30 6.77
N GLY A 111 -0.94 -3.27 5.96
CA GLY A 111 -1.91 -3.26 4.86
C GLY A 111 -3.34 -3.53 5.36
N GLY A 112 -4.33 -3.17 4.61
CA GLY A 112 -5.73 -3.36 5.00
C GLY A 112 -6.45 -2.04 5.27
N GLY A 113 -7.69 -2.10 5.74
CA GLY A 113 -8.50 -0.89 5.89
C GLY A 113 -8.68 -0.15 4.57
N LEU A 114 -8.38 1.15 4.55
CA LEU A 114 -8.40 1.98 3.34
C LEU A 114 -7.38 1.53 2.30
N MET A 115 -6.20 1.03 2.70
CA MET A 115 -5.22 0.49 1.74
C MET A 115 -5.74 -0.66 0.90
N ALA A 116 -6.70 -1.40 1.38
CA ALA A 116 -7.30 -2.49 0.60
C ALA A 116 -8.14 -2.00 -0.59
N ILE A 117 -8.43 -0.70 -0.65
CA ILE A 117 -9.23 -0.07 -1.69
C ILE A 117 -8.52 1.13 -2.35
N ASP A 118 -7.24 1.29 -2.12
CA ASP A 118 -6.41 2.39 -2.58
C ASP A 118 -6.24 2.34 -4.10
N ASP A 119 -5.59 1.33 -4.60
CA ASP A 119 -5.20 1.15 -6.01
C ASP A 119 -6.26 0.47 -6.89
N ILE A 120 -7.53 0.82 -6.76
CA ILE A 120 -8.58 0.16 -7.56
C ILE A 120 -8.78 0.84 -8.92
N THR A 121 -8.41 2.11 -9.05
CA THR A 121 -8.53 2.86 -10.30
C THR A 121 -7.66 2.23 -11.40
N PRO A 122 -8.22 2.00 -12.62
CA PRO A 122 -7.52 1.22 -13.65
C PRO A 122 -6.26 1.91 -14.16
N THR A 123 -5.12 1.20 -14.05
CA THR A 123 -3.81 1.59 -14.62
C THR A 123 -3.20 0.43 -15.38
N ALA A 124 -2.18 0.69 -16.21
CA ALA A 124 -1.39 -0.36 -16.87
C ALA A 124 -0.17 -0.77 -16.02
N TRP A 125 0.28 0.11 -15.15
CA TRP A 125 1.45 -0.13 -14.29
C TRP A 125 1.23 0.46 -12.90
N GLU A 126 1.48 1.75 -12.73
CA GLU A 126 1.44 2.45 -11.45
C GLU A 126 0.40 3.57 -11.48
N GLU A 127 0.22 4.25 -10.39
CA GLU A 127 -0.64 5.41 -10.35
C GLU A 127 -0.06 6.60 -11.12
N ALA A 128 -0.91 7.56 -11.47
CA ALA A 128 -0.45 8.76 -12.20
C ALA A 128 0.52 9.59 -11.35
N THR A 129 0.37 9.54 -10.04
CA THR A 129 1.16 10.30 -9.05
C THR A 129 2.50 9.67 -8.71
N ASP A 130 2.77 8.45 -9.14
CA ASP A 130 4.01 7.77 -8.78
C ASP A 130 5.26 8.60 -9.10
N GLY A 131 6.16 8.69 -8.13
CA GLY A 131 7.38 9.49 -8.19
C GLY A 131 7.23 10.89 -7.57
N PRO A 132 7.78 11.95 -8.22
CA PRO A 132 7.93 13.27 -7.60
C PRO A 132 6.63 14.11 -7.55
N LEU A 133 5.51 13.56 -7.89
CA LEU A 133 4.34 14.34 -8.24
C LEU A 133 3.42 14.63 -7.07
N GLY A 134 3.74 14.14 -5.86
CA GLY A 134 2.97 14.43 -4.65
C GLY A 134 1.65 13.67 -4.63
N GLU A 135 1.72 12.45 -4.21
CA GLU A 135 0.58 11.59 -3.98
C GLU A 135 -0.32 12.14 -2.87
N ARG A 136 -1.62 12.13 -3.12
CA ARG A 136 -2.65 12.47 -2.16
C ARG A 136 -3.75 11.43 -2.25
N GLN A 137 -3.51 10.29 -1.69
CA GLN A 137 -4.46 9.20 -1.64
C GLN A 137 -5.04 9.01 -0.25
N ALA A 138 -5.94 8.07 -0.12
CA ALA A 138 -6.45 7.66 1.18
C ALA A 138 -5.28 7.30 2.08
N ALA A 139 -5.03 8.10 3.10
CA ALA A 139 -3.90 7.89 3.98
C ALA A 139 -4.04 6.64 4.79
N MET A 140 -2.92 6.12 5.12
CA MET A 140 -2.76 4.82 5.67
C MET A 140 -2.07 4.89 7.00
N PRO A 141 -2.46 4.05 7.94
CA PRO A 141 -1.67 3.87 9.14
C PRO A 141 -0.23 3.54 8.73
N THR A 142 0.70 4.39 9.10
CA THR A 142 2.13 4.15 8.92
C THR A 142 2.66 3.42 10.15
N GLY A 143 3.16 2.21 9.99
CA GLY A 143 3.74 1.44 11.09
C GLY A 143 3.20 0.02 11.20
N GLY A 144 3.71 -0.71 12.17
CA GLY A 144 3.27 -2.06 12.47
C GLY A 144 1.89 -2.10 13.11
N GLY A 145 1.16 -3.17 12.88
CA GLY A 145 -0.18 -3.30 13.43
C GLY A 145 -0.94 -4.52 12.97
N PHE A 146 -2.25 -4.45 13.05
CA PHE A 146 -3.16 -5.52 12.72
C PHE A 146 -4.06 -5.16 11.55
N ALA A 147 -4.32 -6.13 10.67
CA ALA A 147 -5.37 -6.05 9.67
C ALA A 147 -6.26 -7.29 9.74
N TYR A 148 -7.54 -7.08 9.54
CA TYR A 148 -8.52 -8.15 9.40
C TYR A 148 -9.27 -7.98 8.09
N SER A 149 -9.49 -9.07 7.37
CA SER A 149 -10.31 -9.07 6.17
C SER A 149 -11.23 -10.28 6.12
N ASN A 150 -12.45 -10.08 5.61
CA ASN A 150 -13.40 -11.15 5.35
C ASN A 150 -14.37 -10.76 4.23
N SER A 151 -15.03 -11.76 3.65
CA SER A 151 -16.06 -11.57 2.63
C SER A 151 -17.43 -11.95 3.17
N PHE A 152 -18.38 -11.01 3.09
CA PHE A 152 -19.77 -11.19 3.51
C PHE A 152 -20.71 -10.84 2.36
N ALA A 153 -21.55 -11.79 1.95
CA ALA A 153 -22.53 -11.58 0.89
C ALA A 153 -21.95 -10.99 -0.41
N GLY A 154 -20.72 -11.35 -0.74
CA GLY A 154 -20.00 -10.85 -1.92
C GLY A 154 -19.21 -9.56 -1.70
N ALA A 155 -19.43 -8.84 -0.58
CA ALA A 155 -18.58 -7.72 -0.21
C ALA A 155 -17.31 -8.20 0.49
N THR A 156 -16.18 -7.59 0.19
CA THR A 156 -14.95 -7.74 0.98
C THR A 156 -14.84 -6.55 1.92
N VAL A 157 -14.69 -6.84 3.21
CA VAL A 157 -14.47 -5.86 4.27
C VAL A 157 -13.05 -6.01 4.77
N SER A 158 -12.33 -4.90 4.88
CA SER A 158 -10.98 -4.83 5.44
C SER A 158 -10.94 -3.80 6.55
N ILE A 159 -10.29 -4.12 7.65
CA ILE A 159 -10.10 -3.24 8.80
C ILE A 159 -8.61 -3.24 9.13
N ALA A 160 -8.07 -2.08 9.46
CA ALA A 160 -6.69 -1.96 9.92
C ALA A 160 -6.60 -1.13 11.19
N TYR A 161 -5.62 -1.46 12.01
CA TYR A 161 -5.22 -0.71 13.20
C TYR A 161 -3.70 -0.70 13.29
N SER A 162 -3.14 0.45 13.57
CA SER A 162 -1.70 0.63 13.76
C SER A 162 -1.46 1.56 14.96
N ASP A 163 -0.45 1.20 15.77
CA ASP A 163 0.16 2.15 16.68
C ASP A 163 1.22 2.92 15.88
N ASN A 164 0.96 4.18 15.59
CA ASN A 164 1.89 5.05 14.88
C ASN A 164 3.07 5.38 15.80
N LEU A 165 4.05 4.51 15.82
CA LEU A 165 5.30 4.77 16.51
C LEU A 165 6.27 5.42 15.52
N SER A 166 6.46 6.73 15.61
CA SER A 166 7.49 7.40 14.82
C SER A 166 8.88 7.02 15.34
N GLY A 167 9.77 6.77 14.40
CA GLY A 167 11.12 6.29 14.66
C GLY A 167 11.27 4.81 14.31
N ASN A 168 12.48 4.32 14.23
CA ASN A 168 12.83 2.92 13.90
C ASN A 168 12.28 1.87 14.90
N GLY A 169 11.06 2.08 15.34
CA GLY A 169 10.34 1.22 16.25
C GLY A 169 9.79 -0.02 15.55
N ALA A 170 10.66 -0.87 15.02
CA ALA A 170 10.29 -2.26 14.87
C ALA A 170 9.73 -2.72 16.21
N ILE A 171 8.51 -3.25 16.23
CA ILE A 171 7.93 -3.87 17.44
C ILE A 171 8.83 -5.04 17.81
N ASN A 172 9.80 -4.78 18.66
CA ASN A 172 10.77 -5.74 19.10
C ASN A 172 10.24 -6.44 20.35
N ASP A 173 9.74 -7.67 20.19
CA ASP A 173 9.56 -8.68 21.25
C ASP A 173 9.22 -8.08 22.64
N GLY A 174 8.12 -7.32 22.70
CA GLY A 174 7.60 -6.74 23.93
C GLY A 174 8.44 -5.61 24.53
N LYS A 175 9.36 -5.04 23.80
CA LYS A 175 10.03 -3.80 24.21
C LYS A 175 9.26 -2.60 23.68
N VAL A 176 8.79 -1.78 24.60
CA VAL A 176 8.36 -0.43 24.28
C VAL A 176 9.58 0.30 23.72
N SER A 177 9.49 0.80 22.49
CA SER A 177 10.50 1.73 21.97
C SER A 177 10.52 2.95 22.88
N THR A 178 11.65 3.23 23.50
CA THR A 178 11.83 4.43 24.36
C THR A 178 12.29 5.62 23.54
N ASP A 179 12.47 5.47 22.25
CA ASP A 179 13.06 6.48 21.34
C ASP A 179 12.04 7.06 20.34
N GLY A 180 10.77 6.66 20.40
CA GLY A 180 9.72 7.17 19.52
C GLY A 180 8.86 8.22 20.24
N THR A 181 8.46 9.26 19.54
CA THR A 181 7.26 10.03 19.88
C THR A 181 6.06 9.13 19.57
N ASP A 182 5.11 9.10 20.50
CA ASP A 182 3.81 8.47 20.27
C ASP A 182 3.05 9.37 19.28
N ASP A 183 2.95 8.94 18.03
CA ASP A 183 2.24 9.68 16.98
C ASP A 183 0.74 9.36 16.99
N GLY A 184 0.24 8.76 18.06
CA GLY A 184 -1.15 8.34 18.15
C GLY A 184 -1.38 6.97 17.51
N SER A 185 -2.62 6.52 17.52
CA SER A 185 -3.02 5.28 16.83
C SER A 185 -3.88 5.60 15.62
N SER A 186 -3.70 4.83 14.55
CA SER A 186 -4.47 4.95 13.33
C SER A 186 -5.39 3.75 13.15
N HIS A 187 -6.56 3.98 12.57
CA HIS A 187 -7.49 2.90 12.25
C HIS A 187 -8.29 3.24 10.99
N SER A 188 -8.61 2.23 10.22
CA SER A 188 -9.42 2.41 9.02
C SER A 188 -10.25 1.18 8.67
N ILE A 189 -11.27 1.41 7.86
CA ILE A 189 -12.11 0.37 7.27
C ILE A 189 -12.29 0.67 5.78
N GLY A 190 -12.11 -0.36 4.94
CA GLY A 190 -12.40 -0.35 3.52
C GLY A 190 -13.40 -1.44 3.16
N ILE A 191 -14.30 -1.16 2.26
CA ILE A 191 -15.30 -2.09 1.75
C ILE A 191 -15.29 -2.05 0.23
N GLN A 192 -15.22 -3.22 -0.38
CA GLN A 192 -15.30 -3.39 -1.83
C GLN A 192 -16.43 -4.37 -2.17
N TYR A 193 -17.26 -4.01 -3.15
CA TYR A 193 -18.39 -4.83 -3.57
C TYR A 193 -18.48 -4.96 -5.10
N PRO A 194 -18.20 -6.14 -5.65
CA PRO A 194 -18.49 -6.44 -7.05
C PRO A 194 -20.02 -6.60 -7.23
N VAL A 195 -20.59 -5.86 -8.16
CA VAL A 195 -22.04 -5.81 -8.40
C VAL A 195 -22.46 -6.97 -9.33
N GLY A 196 -22.64 -8.16 -8.78
CA GLY A 196 -22.97 -9.35 -9.53
C GLY A 196 -21.97 -9.61 -10.68
N ASP A 197 -22.46 -10.01 -11.83
CA ASP A 197 -21.66 -10.28 -13.04
C ASP A 197 -21.58 -9.05 -13.98
N SER A 198 -21.87 -7.85 -13.47
CA SER A 198 -21.96 -6.64 -14.31
C SER A 198 -20.60 -6.10 -14.77
N GLY A 199 -19.50 -6.53 -14.16
CA GLY A 199 -18.17 -5.94 -14.33
C GLY A 199 -17.97 -4.65 -13.52
N LEU A 200 -18.99 -4.19 -12.78
CA LEU A 200 -18.91 -3.04 -11.89
C LEU A 200 -18.45 -3.46 -10.49
N THR A 201 -17.47 -2.78 -9.96
CA THR A 201 -17.07 -2.84 -8.56
C THR A 201 -17.24 -1.45 -7.96
N VAL A 202 -17.90 -1.36 -6.81
CA VAL A 202 -17.98 -0.13 -6.02
C VAL A 202 -17.22 -0.33 -4.72
N TYR A 203 -16.61 0.73 -4.22
CA TYR A 203 -15.82 0.65 -3.00
C TYR A 203 -15.88 1.97 -2.24
N GLY A 204 -15.59 1.90 -0.96
CA GLY A 204 -15.47 3.07 -0.12
C GLY A 204 -15.03 2.70 1.29
N GLY A 205 -14.60 3.69 2.03
CA GLY A 205 -14.10 3.50 3.37
C GLY A 205 -13.81 4.81 4.07
N PHE A 206 -13.42 4.69 5.32
CA PHE A 206 -13.00 5.84 6.13
C PHE A 206 -11.97 5.39 7.16
N GLY A 207 -11.23 6.34 7.68
CA GLY A 207 -10.23 6.10 8.71
C GLY A 207 -9.77 7.38 9.38
N THR A 208 -9.06 7.21 10.47
CA THR A 208 -8.43 8.29 11.21
C THR A 208 -6.96 7.96 11.38
N GLU A 209 -6.09 8.89 11.02
CA GLU A 209 -4.66 8.84 11.25
C GLU A 209 -4.33 9.68 12.49
N GLY A 210 -3.86 9.02 13.55
CA GLY A 210 -3.42 9.71 14.76
C GLY A 210 -2.11 10.45 14.53
N GLN A 211 -2.00 11.63 15.09
CA GLN A 211 -0.80 12.49 15.03
C GLN A 211 -0.23 12.75 16.42
N ALA A 212 1.09 12.95 16.52
CA ALA A 212 1.80 13.19 17.78
C ALA A 212 1.31 14.39 18.58
N ASP A 213 0.74 15.38 17.91
CA ASP A 213 0.23 16.58 18.52
C ASP A 213 -1.26 16.49 18.91
N GLY A 214 -1.89 15.33 18.66
CA GLY A 214 -3.29 15.05 18.94
C GLY A 214 -4.28 15.74 17.99
N ASN A 215 -3.80 16.25 16.86
CA ASN A 215 -4.64 16.73 15.76
C ASN A 215 -4.74 15.62 14.72
N ASP A 216 -5.71 14.75 14.87
CA ASP A 216 -5.92 13.62 14.00
C ASP A 216 -6.34 14.06 12.59
N ILE A 217 -6.02 13.23 11.59
CA ILE A 217 -6.42 13.43 10.21
C ILE A 217 -7.49 12.40 9.87
N ASP A 218 -8.66 12.87 9.45
CA ASP A 218 -9.74 12.01 9.01
C ASP A 218 -9.73 11.82 7.49
N HIS A 219 -9.88 10.59 7.04
CA HIS A 219 -9.84 10.18 5.65
C HIS A 219 -11.13 9.51 5.23
N ASN A 220 -11.65 9.89 4.06
CA ASN A 220 -12.80 9.26 3.43
C ASN A 220 -12.47 8.93 1.98
N THR A 221 -12.83 7.76 1.53
CA THR A 221 -12.64 7.30 0.16
C THR A 221 -13.92 6.71 -0.39
N VAL A 222 -14.26 7.03 -1.63
CA VAL A 222 -15.32 6.39 -2.39
C VAL A 222 -14.94 6.29 -3.85
N GLY A 223 -15.25 5.16 -4.48
CA GLY A 223 -14.92 4.98 -5.89
C GLY A 223 -15.65 3.83 -6.56
N PHE A 224 -15.40 3.69 -7.84
CA PHE A 224 -15.85 2.57 -8.64
C PHE A 224 -14.85 2.22 -9.73
N LYS A 225 -14.92 0.96 -10.16
CA LYS A 225 -14.26 0.43 -11.36
C LYS A 225 -15.28 -0.33 -12.18
N TYR A 226 -15.32 -0.08 -13.49
CA TYR A 226 -16.19 -0.80 -14.41
C TYR A 226 -15.37 -1.38 -15.55
N THR A 227 -15.45 -2.69 -15.72
CA THR A 227 -14.73 -3.42 -16.77
C THR A 227 -15.74 -3.99 -17.77
N PHE A 228 -15.56 -3.68 -19.04
CA PHE A 228 -16.37 -4.21 -20.14
C PHE A 228 -15.49 -4.59 -21.34
N GLY A 229 -15.45 -5.87 -21.62
CA GLY A 229 -14.52 -6.41 -22.62
C GLY A 229 -13.06 -6.07 -22.26
N PRO A 230 -12.29 -5.48 -23.20
CA PRO A 230 -10.88 -5.14 -22.95
C PRO A 230 -10.68 -3.79 -22.26
N ILE A 231 -11.74 -3.07 -21.93
CA ILE A 231 -11.68 -1.70 -21.38
C ILE A 231 -12.06 -1.74 -19.90
N SER A 232 -11.30 -1.03 -19.07
CA SER A 232 -11.67 -0.72 -17.69
C SER A 232 -11.66 0.81 -17.50
N VAL A 233 -12.66 1.33 -16.81
CA VAL A 233 -12.75 2.73 -16.39
C VAL A 233 -13.01 2.79 -14.90
N GLY A 234 -12.52 3.83 -14.24
CA GLY A 234 -12.75 4.03 -12.81
C GLY A 234 -12.63 5.48 -12.41
N ALA A 235 -13.22 5.77 -11.27
CA ALA A 235 -13.06 7.04 -10.59
C ALA A 235 -13.04 6.81 -9.08
N GLN A 236 -12.24 7.60 -8.39
CA GLN A 236 -12.12 7.62 -6.94
C GLN A 236 -12.08 9.06 -6.46
N ARG A 237 -12.63 9.29 -5.30
CA ARG A 237 -12.51 10.53 -4.55
C ARG A 237 -12.04 10.23 -3.16
N ASN A 238 -11.02 10.97 -2.74
CA ASN A 238 -10.49 10.97 -1.38
C ASN A 238 -10.67 12.35 -0.78
N ASP A 239 -11.20 12.39 0.43
CA ASP A 239 -11.27 13.60 1.25
C ASP A 239 -10.37 13.38 2.47
N GLU A 240 -9.49 14.34 2.76
CA GLU A 240 -8.59 14.39 3.91
C GLU A 240 -8.90 15.66 4.69
N ASP A 241 -9.29 15.50 5.96
CA ASP A 241 -9.62 16.59 6.88
C ASP A 241 -8.61 16.60 8.02
N ASP A 242 -7.71 17.57 7.98
CA ASP A 242 -6.69 17.77 9.02
C ASP A 242 -7.23 18.73 10.08
N SER A 243 -7.46 18.21 11.28
CA SER A 243 -7.98 18.96 12.41
C SER A 243 -6.98 19.94 13.06
N ALA A 244 -5.77 20.12 12.48
CA ALA A 244 -4.75 21.01 13.03
C ALA A 244 -5.24 22.45 13.24
N VAL A 245 -5.22 22.90 14.48
CA VAL A 245 -5.78 24.21 14.87
C VAL A 245 -4.99 25.39 14.27
N SER A 246 -3.72 25.19 13.95
CA SER A 246 -2.83 26.26 13.48
C SER A 246 -2.75 26.38 11.96
N SER A 247 -3.09 25.34 11.23
CA SER A 247 -3.08 25.30 9.78
C SER A 247 -3.89 24.10 9.29
N PRO A 248 -5.23 24.10 9.42
CA PRO A 248 -6.04 23.00 8.91
C PRO A 248 -5.84 22.91 7.40
N LEU A 249 -5.60 21.72 6.92
CA LEU A 249 -5.40 21.44 5.51
C LEU A 249 -6.41 20.39 5.05
N ASP A 250 -7.51 20.89 4.50
CA ASP A 250 -8.49 20.00 3.85
C ASP A 250 -8.06 19.75 2.42
N LEU A 251 -7.90 18.51 2.06
CA LEU A 251 -7.55 18.08 0.71
C LEU A 251 -8.66 17.23 0.12
N GLU A 252 -8.98 17.51 -1.12
CA GLU A 252 -9.92 16.73 -1.92
C GLU A 252 -9.21 16.25 -3.17
N THR A 253 -9.05 14.94 -3.32
CA THR A 253 -8.41 14.34 -4.48
C THR A 253 -9.42 13.55 -5.30
N THR A 254 -9.52 13.87 -6.59
CA THR A 254 -10.27 13.11 -7.58
C THR A 254 -9.31 12.36 -8.48
N ILE A 255 -9.50 11.06 -8.61
CA ILE A 255 -8.69 10.15 -9.42
C ILE A 255 -9.57 9.59 -10.53
N LEU A 256 -9.11 9.68 -11.76
CA LEU A 256 -9.74 9.08 -12.94
C LEU A 256 -8.77 8.14 -13.63
N GLY A 257 -9.24 6.99 -14.06
CA GLY A 257 -8.42 6.02 -14.78
C GLY A 257 -9.17 5.33 -15.90
N VAL A 258 -8.47 5.10 -17.00
CA VAL A 258 -8.92 4.23 -18.08
C VAL A 258 -7.78 3.35 -18.52
N SER A 259 -8.03 2.05 -18.65
CA SER A 259 -7.08 1.09 -19.21
C SER A 259 -7.70 0.31 -20.36
N TYR A 260 -6.86 -0.08 -21.30
CA TYR A 260 -7.23 -0.88 -22.46
C TYR A 260 -6.25 -2.03 -22.66
N MET A 261 -6.76 -3.25 -22.62
CA MET A 261 -6.01 -4.47 -22.89
C MET A 261 -6.00 -4.70 -24.42
N ILE A 262 -4.88 -4.37 -25.08
CA ILE A 262 -4.71 -4.54 -26.52
C ILE A 262 -4.71 -6.03 -26.88
N ASN A 263 -4.05 -6.84 -26.06
CA ASN A 263 -4.06 -8.29 -26.09
C ASN A 263 -3.69 -8.84 -24.71
N GLU A 264 -3.60 -10.17 -24.56
CA GLU A 264 -3.30 -10.83 -23.27
C GLU A 264 -1.96 -10.42 -22.63
N ASN A 265 -1.03 -9.83 -23.39
CA ASN A 265 0.30 -9.47 -22.94
C ASN A 265 0.53 -7.96 -22.89
N LEU A 266 -0.29 -7.15 -23.56
CA LEU A 266 -0.07 -5.71 -23.74
C LEU A 266 -1.29 -4.90 -23.29
N SER A 267 -1.08 -4.00 -22.34
CA SER A 267 -2.04 -3.02 -21.88
C SER A 267 -1.50 -1.59 -21.99
N VAL A 268 -2.41 -0.65 -22.11
CA VAL A 268 -2.13 0.80 -22.04
C VAL A 268 -3.15 1.46 -21.13
N SER A 269 -2.77 2.58 -20.51
CA SER A 269 -3.70 3.34 -19.67
C SER A 269 -3.43 4.85 -19.75
N TYR A 270 -4.44 5.58 -19.34
CA TYR A 270 -4.36 7.00 -19.00
C TYR A 270 -5.00 7.19 -17.62
N GLY A 271 -4.33 7.95 -16.76
CA GLY A 271 -4.79 8.33 -15.44
C GLY A 271 -4.67 9.83 -15.23
N GLN A 272 -5.57 10.39 -14.42
CA GLN A 272 -5.55 11.78 -14.00
C GLN A 272 -5.83 11.87 -12.50
N HIS A 273 -5.05 12.66 -11.77
CA HIS A 273 -5.28 13.03 -10.39
C HIS A 273 -5.43 14.55 -10.30
N THR A 274 -6.47 15.01 -9.62
CA THR A 274 -6.68 16.41 -9.31
C THR A 274 -6.82 16.57 -7.82
N THR A 275 -5.93 17.35 -7.19
CA THR A 275 -5.97 17.62 -5.74
C THR A 275 -6.30 19.08 -5.51
N GLN A 276 -7.36 19.32 -4.74
CA GLN A 276 -7.89 20.64 -4.40
C GLN A 276 -7.66 20.92 -2.91
N THR A 277 -7.38 22.17 -2.60
CA THR A 277 -7.36 22.68 -1.22
C THR A 277 -7.82 24.11 -1.16
N SER A 278 -8.38 24.53 -0.03
CA SER A 278 -8.97 25.85 0.13
C SER A 278 -7.92 26.96 -0.04
N GLY A 279 -8.19 27.90 -0.94
CA GLY A 279 -7.38 29.09 -1.15
C GLY A 279 -6.11 28.90 -1.97
N ALA A 280 -5.90 27.74 -2.56
CA ALA A 280 -4.78 27.45 -3.46
C ALA A 280 -5.27 27.07 -4.87
N VAL A 281 -4.35 26.89 -5.79
CA VAL A 281 -4.64 26.37 -7.13
C VAL A 281 -4.71 24.83 -7.10
N ASP A 282 -5.52 24.26 -7.96
CA ASP A 282 -5.62 22.81 -8.08
C ASP A 282 -4.30 22.23 -8.61
N GLN A 283 -3.82 21.16 -7.99
CA GLN A 283 -2.77 20.32 -8.55
C GLN A 283 -3.41 19.36 -9.54
N GLU A 284 -2.86 19.26 -10.73
CA GLU A 284 -3.29 18.31 -11.76
C GLU A 284 -2.12 17.44 -12.19
N ILE A 285 -2.33 16.13 -12.25
CA ILE A 285 -1.33 15.16 -12.68
C ILE A 285 -1.97 14.23 -13.70
N ASP A 286 -1.34 14.12 -14.86
CA ASP A 286 -1.72 13.22 -15.94
C ASP A 286 -0.65 12.16 -16.17
N SER A 287 -1.04 10.94 -16.50
CA SER A 287 -0.12 9.85 -16.80
C SER A 287 -0.59 9.00 -17.96
N ILE A 288 0.33 8.66 -18.85
CA ILE A 288 0.13 7.67 -19.91
C ILE A 288 1.10 6.52 -19.64
N GLN A 289 0.59 5.29 -19.71
CA GLN A 289 1.37 4.11 -19.39
C GLN A 289 1.16 2.99 -20.39
N ALA A 290 2.17 2.12 -20.49
CA ALA A 290 2.07 0.86 -21.21
C ALA A 290 2.82 -0.24 -20.45
N ALA A 291 2.27 -1.45 -20.44
CA ALA A 291 2.89 -2.62 -19.85
C ALA A 291 2.79 -3.81 -20.81
N TYR A 292 3.92 -4.49 -21.00
CA TYR A 292 4.02 -5.72 -21.78
C TYR A 292 4.61 -6.82 -20.91
N SER A 293 3.90 -7.94 -20.77
CA SER A 293 4.32 -9.09 -19.98
C SER A 293 4.45 -10.35 -20.83
N MET A 294 5.55 -11.08 -20.67
CA MET A 294 5.77 -12.35 -21.36
C MET A 294 6.58 -13.31 -20.48
N GLY A 295 5.94 -14.38 -20.04
CA GLY A 295 6.56 -15.32 -19.09
C GLY A 295 6.89 -14.62 -17.76
N GLY A 296 8.11 -14.78 -17.26
CA GLY A 296 8.60 -14.14 -16.02
C GLY A 296 9.18 -12.74 -16.22
N ILE A 297 8.92 -12.08 -17.36
CA ILE A 297 9.47 -10.76 -17.70
C ILE A 297 8.34 -9.78 -17.96
N ALA A 298 8.43 -8.56 -17.42
CA ALA A 298 7.55 -7.46 -17.77
C ALA A 298 8.38 -6.23 -18.17
N VAL A 299 7.97 -5.54 -19.23
CA VAL A 299 8.50 -4.24 -19.66
C VAL A 299 7.40 -3.22 -19.48
N LYS A 300 7.69 -2.14 -18.78
CA LYS A 300 6.72 -1.11 -18.39
C LYS A 300 7.26 0.25 -18.73
N VAL A 301 6.39 1.15 -19.14
CA VAL A 301 6.73 2.53 -19.48
C VAL A 301 5.67 3.44 -18.91
N GLN A 302 6.10 4.55 -18.30
CA GLN A 302 5.24 5.62 -17.80
C GLN A 302 5.77 6.97 -18.27
N SER A 303 4.84 7.88 -18.59
CA SER A 303 5.12 9.30 -18.73
C SER A 303 4.04 10.06 -17.98
N SER A 304 4.45 10.78 -16.94
CA SER A 304 3.56 11.58 -16.09
C SER A 304 3.98 13.04 -16.12
N GLN A 305 2.99 13.92 -16.10
CA GLN A 305 3.18 15.36 -16.02
C GLN A 305 2.28 15.92 -14.93
N GLY A 306 2.84 16.78 -14.09
CA GLY A 306 2.12 17.44 -13.02
C GLY A 306 2.26 18.97 -13.12
N ASP A 307 1.12 19.63 -12.96
CA ASP A 307 1.00 21.09 -12.89
C ASP A 307 0.57 21.52 -11.49
N ASN A 308 1.04 22.70 -11.08
CA ASN A 308 0.76 23.29 -9.77
C ASN A 308 1.10 22.36 -8.60
N ILE A 309 2.23 21.65 -8.67
CA ILE A 309 2.68 20.70 -7.68
C ILE A 309 2.61 21.27 -6.26
N ALA A 310 2.09 20.48 -5.33
CA ALA A 310 1.78 20.88 -3.96
C ALA A 310 0.85 22.11 -3.89
N ASN A 311 -0.12 22.19 -4.81
CA ASN A 311 -1.08 23.29 -4.95
C ASN A 311 -0.42 24.67 -5.09
N SER A 312 0.79 24.72 -5.64
CA SER A 312 1.59 25.95 -5.82
C SER A 312 1.60 26.37 -7.29
N ALA A 313 1.07 27.55 -7.56
CA ALA A 313 0.88 28.07 -8.92
C ALA A 313 2.17 28.07 -9.74
N GLY A 314 2.12 27.45 -10.92
CA GLY A 314 3.20 27.41 -11.90
C GLY A 314 4.36 26.45 -11.57
N LYS A 315 4.26 25.65 -10.50
CA LYS A 315 5.18 24.57 -10.26
C LYS A 315 4.84 23.36 -11.12
N THR A 316 5.82 22.83 -11.82
CA THR A 316 5.66 21.69 -12.71
C THR A 316 6.65 20.59 -12.36
N SER A 317 6.25 19.34 -12.58
CA SER A 317 7.10 18.17 -12.50
C SER A 317 6.72 17.18 -13.61
N GLU A 318 7.72 16.57 -14.23
CA GLU A 318 7.54 15.57 -15.28
C GLU A 318 8.38 14.35 -14.94
N LYS A 319 7.85 13.15 -15.19
CA LYS A 319 8.56 11.88 -15.04
C LYS A 319 8.37 11.06 -16.31
N THR A 320 9.46 10.52 -16.82
CA THR A 320 9.40 9.41 -17.78
C THR A 320 10.21 8.25 -17.22
N GLU A 321 9.62 7.08 -17.13
CA GLU A 321 10.27 5.89 -16.63
C GLU A 321 10.06 4.70 -17.54
N VAL A 322 11.11 3.88 -17.64
CA VAL A 322 11.07 2.56 -18.28
C VAL A 322 11.61 1.54 -17.30
N ALA A 323 10.87 0.48 -17.04
CA ALA A 323 11.29 -0.59 -16.16
C ALA A 323 11.21 -1.96 -16.84
N ILE A 324 12.13 -2.83 -16.45
CA ILE A 324 12.14 -4.26 -16.82
C ILE A 324 12.18 -5.06 -15.53
N SER A 325 11.11 -5.79 -15.27
CA SER A 325 10.96 -6.61 -14.08
C SER A 325 11.09 -8.09 -14.42
N PHE A 326 11.71 -8.84 -13.51
CA PHE A 326 11.92 -10.29 -13.57
C PHE A 326 11.33 -10.92 -12.31
N ALA A 327 10.57 -12.01 -12.46
CA ALA A 327 10.07 -12.82 -11.36
C ALA A 327 10.65 -14.26 -11.45
N PHE A 328 11.10 -14.80 -10.31
CA PHE A 328 11.71 -16.14 -10.20
C PHE A 328 11.47 -16.78 -8.83
#